data_83b907b0593d94512c3999e1dbf45df5
#
_entry.id   83b907b0593d94512c3999e1dbf45df5
#
_cell.length_a   1.000
_cell.length_b   1.000
_cell.length_c   1.000
_cell.angle_alpha   90.00
_cell.angle_beta   90.00
_cell.angle_gamma   90.00
#
_symmetry.space_group_name_H-M   'P 1'
#
loop_
_entity.id
_entity.type
_entity.pdbx_description
1 polymer ?
#
loop_
_entity_poly.entity_id
_entity_poly.type
_entity_poly.pdbx_seq_one_letter_code
_entity_poly.pdbx_strand_id
1 'polypeptide(L)'
;MRYRIELTEEQMRITKKALEEFFRLRMGQDFAFSDDMACLNSEFPTEESAFSKMIARRDHMRELMRAFFAIAFEPKGYLEKKTDEMLVAEDIWEAIRYAMGQGRYELPLYVGPEPVPKVEKVGEG
;
A
#
# COMPACT_ATOMS: atom_id res chain seq x y z
N MET A 1 17.35 -16.71 -9.71
CA MET A 1 16.84 -17.68 -8.70
C MET A 1 15.46 -17.27 -8.26
N ARG A 2 14.57 -18.23 -8.12
CA ARG A 2 13.18 -17.96 -7.70
C ARG A 2 12.89 -18.64 -6.37
N TYR A 3 12.06 -17.97 -5.57
CA TYR A 3 11.61 -18.49 -4.28
C TYR A 3 10.11 -18.64 -4.28
N ARG A 4 9.61 -19.66 -3.62
CA ARG A 4 8.18 -19.86 -3.40
C ARG A 4 7.90 -19.79 -1.91
N ILE A 5 6.82 -19.08 -1.55
CA ILE A 5 6.35 -18.97 -0.17
C ILE A 5 4.84 -19.16 -0.14
N GLU A 6 4.35 -19.87 0.85
CA GLU A 6 2.92 -20.00 1.11
C GLU A 6 2.55 -19.13 2.30
N LEU A 7 1.51 -18.35 2.16
CA LEU A 7 1.04 -17.44 3.19
C LEU A 7 -0.44 -17.69 3.46
N THR A 8 -0.85 -17.51 4.71
CA THR A 8 -2.26 -17.48 5.07
C THR A 8 -2.92 -16.23 4.47
N GLU A 9 -4.24 -16.21 4.44
CA GLU A 9 -4.98 -15.05 3.96
C GLU A 9 -4.63 -13.77 4.73
N GLU A 10 -4.49 -13.87 6.05
CA GLU A 10 -4.10 -12.74 6.89
C GLU A 10 -2.68 -12.25 6.61
N GLN A 11 -1.74 -13.19 6.42
CA GLN A 11 -0.37 -12.84 6.02
C GLN A 11 -0.32 -12.18 4.66
N MET A 12 -1.14 -12.63 3.71
CA MET A 12 -1.27 -12.01 2.40
C MET A 12 -1.83 -10.60 2.50
N ARG A 13 -2.83 -10.39 3.36
CA ARG A 13 -3.43 -9.09 3.60
C ARG A 13 -2.39 -8.09 4.12
N ILE A 14 -1.57 -8.51 5.07
CA ILE A 14 -0.50 -7.68 5.64
C ILE A 14 0.57 -7.40 4.59
N THR A 15 0.97 -8.41 3.83
CA THR A 15 1.98 -8.26 2.77
C THR A 15 1.52 -7.26 1.71
N LYS A 16 0.27 -7.38 1.26
CA LYS A 16 -0.32 -6.44 0.30
C LYS A 16 -0.29 -5.00 0.83
N LYS A 17 -0.68 -4.81 2.08
CA LYS A 17 -0.69 -3.53 2.74
C LYS A 17 0.71 -2.91 2.85
N ALA A 18 1.67 -3.72 3.25
CA ALA A 18 3.07 -3.29 3.35
C ALA A 18 3.63 -2.85 1.99
N LEU A 19 3.32 -3.57 0.93
CA LEU A 19 3.74 -3.22 -0.43
C LEU A 19 3.11 -1.91 -0.91
N GLU A 20 1.83 -1.70 -0.62
CA GLU A 20 1.13 -0.47 -0.97
C GLU A 20 1.77 0.74 -0.26
N GLU A 21 2.02 0.65 1.03
CA GLU A 21 2.69 1.71 1.77
C GLU A 21 4.09 1.97 1.23
N PHE A 22 4.82 0.91 0.89
CA PHE A 22 6.16 1.02 0.33
C PHE A 22 6.20 1.87 -0.94
N PHE A 23 5.41 1.55 -1.96
CA PHE A 23 5.49 2.29 -3.21
C PHE A 23 4.79 3.65 -3.15
N ARG A 24 3.69 3.78 -2.40
CA ARG A 24 2.96 5.05 -2.29
C ARG A 24 3.75 6.11 -1.54
N LEU A 25 4.37 5.77 -0.42
CA LEU A 25 5.20 6.72 0.33
C LEU A 25 6.37 7.22 -0.51
N ARG A 26 6.99 6.35 -1.28
CA ARG A 26 8.09 6.73 -2.16
C ARG A 26 7.65 7.61 -3.33
N MET A 27 6.37 7.62 -3.65
CA MET A 27 5.80 8.53 -4.65
C MET A 27 5.34 9.87 -4.08
N GLY A 28 5.40 10.04 -2.77
CA GLY A 28 4.84 11.21 -2.10
C GLY A 28 3.34 11.12 -1.87
N GLN A 29 2.81 9.91 -1.83
CA GLN A 29 1.40 9.63 -1.53
C GLN A 29 1.28 9.06 -0.12
N ASP A 30 0.67 9.82 0.78
CA ASP A 30 0.61 9.47 2.19
C ASP A 30 -0.70 8.82 2.64
N PHE A 31 -1.74 8.85 1.82
CA PHE A 31 -3.09 8.54 2.25
C PHE A 31 -3.26 7.12 2.82
N ALA A 32 -2.64 6.11 2.21
CA ALA A 32 -2.71 4.75 2.74
C ALA A 32 -2.05 4.65 4.12
N PHE A 33 -0.88 5.24 4.26
CA PHE A 33 -0.13 5.25 5.52
C PHE A 33 -0.83 6.05 6.62
N SER A 34 -1.28 7.27 6.31
CA SER A 34 -1.93 8.12 7.30
C SER A 34 -3.28 7.58 7.75
N ASP A 35 -4.04 6.95 6.86
CA ASP A 35 -5.30 6.29 7.23
C ASP A 35 -5.04 5.09 8.14
N ASP A 36 -4.04 4.26 7.83
CA ASP A 36 -3.63 3.15 8.67
C ASP A 36 -3.19 3.60 10.05
N MET A 37 -2.36 4.62 10.12
CA MET A 37 -1.85 5.13 11.39
C MET A 37 -2.97 5.77 12.22
N ALA A 38 -3.94 6.40 11.59
CA ALA A 38 -5.09 6.98 12.28
C ALA A 38 -5.98 5.91 12.94
N CYS A 39 -6.03 4.71 12.35
CA CYS A 39 -6.86 3.60 12.80
C CYS A 39 -6.07 2.45 13.43
N LEU A 40 -4.80 2.67 13.79
CA LEU A 40 -3.84 1.61 14.13
C LEU A 40 -4.31 0.64 15.23
N ASN A 41 -5.01 1.12 16.24
CA ASN A 41 -5.38 0.32 17.42
C ASN A 41 -6.89 0.17 17.61
N SER A 42 -7.69 0.49 16.59
CA SER A 42 -9.13 0.48 16.76
C SER A 42 -9.86 0.06 15.49
N GLU A 43 -10.99 -0.56 15.68
CA GLU A 43 -12.00 -0.67 14.65
C GLU A 43 -12.42 0.74 14.23
N PHE A 44 -12.98 0.85 13.03
CA PHE A 44 -13.47 2.12 12.54
C PHE A 44 -14.48 2.69 13.55
N PRO A 45 -14.25 3.89 14.12
CA PRO A 45 -15.11 4.42 15.16
C PRO A 45 -16.52 4.70 14.65
N THR A 46 -17.53 4.24 15.38
CA THR A 46 -18.94 4.50 15.07
C THR A 46 -19.49 5.71 15.80
N GLU A 47 -18.85 6.13 16.90
CA GLU A 47 -19.23 7.34 17.61
C GLU A 47 -18.73 8.58 16.88
N GLU A 48 -19.59 9.57 16.72
CA GLU A 48 -19.30 10.81 16.00
C GLU A 48 -18.07 11.55 16.56
N SER A 49 -17.97 11.66 17.89
CA SER A 49 -16.83 12.32 18.52
C SER A 49 -15.52 11.60 18.32
N ALA A 50 -15.51 10.25 18.40
CA ALA A 50 -14.34 9.43 18.14
C ALA A 50 -13.93 9.47 16.67
N PHE A 51 -14.91 9.46 15.77
CA PHE A 51 -14.70 9.59 14.33
C PHE A 51 -14.08 10.95 14.00
N SER A 52 -14.60 12.04 14.54
CA SER A 52 -14.08 13.39 14.32
C SER A 52 -12.64 13.53 14.81
N LYS A 53 -12.30 12.93 15.95
CA LYS A 53 -10.93 12.91 16.47
C LYS A 53 -9.98 12.12 15.57
N MET A 54 -10.45 11.00 15.04
CA MET A 54 -9.68 10.19 14.09
C MET A 54 -9.37 10.97 12.82
N ILE A 55 -10.37 11.64 12.25
CA ILE A 55 -10.21 12.48 11.06
C ILE A 55 -9.25 13.64 11.31
N ALA A 56 -9.38 14.33 12.42
CA ALA A 56 -8.48 15.44 12.79
C ALA A 56 -7.04 14.95 12.95
N ARG A 57 -6.82 13.81 13.58
CA ARG A 57 -5.49 13.19 13.73
C ARG A 57 -4.91 12.81 12.37
N ARG A 58 -5.71 12.18 11.51
CA ARG A 58 -5.30 11.84 10.15
C ARG A 58 -4.88 13.09 9.36
N ASP A 59 -5.70 14.13 9.40
CA ASP A 59 -5.43 15.37 8.67
C ASP A 59 -4.16 16.04 9.16
N HIS A 60 -3.89 16.03 10.46
CA HIS A 60 -2.65 16.54 11.03
C HIS A 60 -1.44 15.75 10.56
N MET A 61 -1.54 14.41 10.57
CA MET A 61 -0.45 13.57 10.06
C MET A 61 -0.17 13.84 8.57
N ARG A 62 -1.22 14.05 7.78
CA ARG A 62 -1.06 14.38 6.34
C ARG A 62 -0.36 15.72 6.13
N GLU A 63 -0.62 16.72 6.96
CA GLU A 63 0.10 17.98 6.91
C GLU A 63 1.60 17.80 7.19
N LEU A 64 1.93 17.01 8.21
CA LEU A 64 3.32 16.68 8.54
C LEU A 64 3.99 15.91 7.42
N MET A 65 3.29 14.97 6.79
CA MET A 65 3.82 14.22 5.65
C MET A 65 4.05 15.11 4.43
N ARG A 66 3.19 16.07 4.16
CA ARG A 66 3.43 17.05 3.09
C ARG A 66 4.72 17.82 3.29
N ALA A 67 4.98 18.26 4.52
CA ALA A 67 6.23 18.94 4.87
C ALA A 67 7.43 18.00 4.66
N PHE A 68 7.31 16.75 5.05
CA PHE A 68 8.34 15.74 4.83
C PHE A 68 8.61 15.54 3.33
N PHE A 69 7.58 15.35 2.52
CA PHE A 69 7.71 15.15 1.07
C PHE A 69 8.28 16.38 0.36
N ALA A 70 7.95 17.58 0.82
CA ALA A 70 8.52 18.80 0.27
C ALA A 70 10.05 18.84 0.42
N ILE A 71 10.58 18.25 1.49
CA ILE A 71 12.01 18.12 1.70
C ILE A 71 12.58 16.95 0.89
N ALA A 72 11.94 15.77 0.98
CA ALA A 72 12.44 14.54 0.38
C ALA A 72 12.41 14.59 -1.16
N PHE A 73 11.45 15.29 -1.74
CA PHE A 73 11.22 15.33 -3.19
C PHE A 73 11.20 16.77 -3.73
N GLU A 74 12.23 17.54 -3.40
CA GLU A 74 12.36 18.90 -3.90
C GLU A 74 12.50 18.93 -5.44
N PRO A 75 11.94 19.96 -6.12
CA PRO A 75 11.13 21.06 -5.57
C PRO A 75 9.62 20.77 -5.54
N LYS A 76 9.15 19.65 -6.09
CA LYS A 76 7.71 19.40 -6.33
C LYS A 76 6.95 18.77 -5.18
N GLY A 77 7.64 18.16 -4.22
CA GLY A 77 7.00 17.45 -3.12
C GLY A 77 6.47 16.06 -3.48
N TYR A 78 6.77 15.57 -4.67
CA TYR A 78 6.45 14.22 -5.13
C TYR A 78 7.49 13.73 -6.13
N LEU A 79 7.57 12.42 -6.31
CA LEU A 79 8.47 11.81 -7.29
C LEU A 79 7.80 11.77 -8.67
N GLU A 80 8.43 12.36 -9.67
CA GLU A 80 7.87 12.43 -11.03
C GLU A 80 7.91 11.11 -11.76
N LYS A 81 8.94 10.30 -11.50
CA LYS A 81 9.15 9.02 -12.18
C LYS A 81 9.36 7.91 -11.16
N LYS A 82 8.55 6.86 -11.29
CA LYS A 82 8.69 5.66 -10.46
C LYS A 82 10.02 4.99 -10.71
N THR A 83 10.68 4.53 -9.65
CA THR A 83 11.87 3.69 -9.76
C THR A 83 11.48 2.26 -10.11
N ASP A 84 12.43 1.47 -10.62
CA ASP A 84 12.18 0.04 -10.91
C ASP A 84 11.73 -0.72 -9.67
N GLU A 85 12.32 -0.42 -8.51
CA GLU A 85 11.94 -1.04 -7.24
C GLU A 85 10.46 -0.78 -6.87
N MET A 86 10.00 0.44 -7.11
CA MET A 86 8.59 0.80 -6.88
C MET A 86 7.65 0.08 -7.85
N LEU A 87 8.06 -0.04 -9.10
CA LEU A 87 7.29 -0.75 -10.13
C LEU A 87 7.19 -2.25 -9.82
N VAL A 88 8.27 -2.86 -9.35
CA VAL A 88 8.28 -4.27 -8.92
C VAL A 88 7.32 -4.47 -7.74
N ALA A 89 7.37 -3.60 -6.75
CA ALA A 89 6.47 -3.67 -5.60
C ALA A 89 4.99 -3.52 -6.01
N GLU A 90 4.71 -2.61 -6.93
CA GLU A 90 3.36 -2.40 -7.46
C GLU A 90 2.85 -3.63 -8.21
N ASP A 91 3.70 -4.28 -9.01
CA ASP A 91 3.35 -5.51 -9.72
C ASP A 91 3.01 -6.66 -8.75
N ILE A 92 3.80 -6.81 -7.68
CA ILE A 92 3.52 -7.83 -6.64
C ILE A 92 2.18 -7.53 -5.96
N TRP A 93 1.94 -6.28 -5.61
CA TRP A 93 0.70 -5.83 -4.99
C TRP A 93 -0.52 -6.12 -5.88
N GLU A 94 -0.43 -5.83 -7.17
CA GLU A 94 -1.49 -6.12 -8.12
C GLU A 94 -1.72 -7.63 -8.29
N ALA A 95 -0.66 -8.43 -8.34
CA ALA A 95 -0.76 -9.88 -8.41
C ALA A 95 -1.49 -10.47 -7.20
N ILE A 96 -1.18 -9.96 -6.00
CA ILE A 96 -1.86 -10.34 -4.77
C ILE A 96 -3.33 -9.94 -4.80
N ARG A 97 -3.63 -8.70 -5.18
CA ARG A 97 -5.01 -8.21 -5.29
C ARG A 97 -5.83 -9.06 -6.25
N TYR A 98 -5.26 -9.37 -7.40
CA TYR A 98 -5.91 -10.23 -8.38
C TYR A 98 -6.22 -11.62 -7.80
N ALA A 99 -5.25 -12.25 -7.15
CA ALA A 99 -5.42 -13.57 -6.55
C ALA A 99 -6.46 -13.58 -5.42
N MET A 100 -6.60 -12.46 -4.71
CA MET A 100 -7.60 -12.29 -3.64
C MET A 100 -8.98 -11.84 -4.15
N GLY A 101 -9.15 -11.72 -5.47
CA GLY A 101 -10.41 -11.26 -6.07
C GLY A 101 -10.71 -9.79 -5.87
N GLN A 102 -9.69 -8.98 -5.58
CA GLN A 102 -9.82 -7.54 -5.30
C GLN A 102 -9.43 -6.65 -6.47
N GLY A 103 -8.80 -7.23 -7.49
CA GLY A 103 -8.37 -6.50 -8.68
C GLY A 103 -9.53 -6.20 -9.61
N ARG A 104 -9.41 -5.11 -10.38
CA ARG A 104 -10.40 -4.69 -11.37
C ARG A 104 -10.28 -5.44 -12.70
N TYR A 105 -9.13 -6.06 -12.95
CA TYR A 105 -8.79 -6.70 -14.21
C TYR A 105 -8.59 -8.19 -14.00
N GLU A 106 -8.85 -8.96 -15.04
CA GLU A 106 -8.63 -10.42 -15.01
C GLU A 106 -7.16 -10.78 -14.86
N LEU A 107 -6.29 -9.92 -15.40
CA LEU A 107 -4.84 -10.09 -15.33
C LEU A 107 -4.20 -8.86 -14.74
N PRO A 108 -3.21 -9.01 -13.83
CA PRO A 108 -2.44 -7.88 -13.34
C PRO A 108 -1.75 -7.15 -14.50
N LEU A 109 -1.70 -5.82 -14.43
CA LEU A 109 -0.96 -5.01 -15.38
C LEU A 109 0.49 -4.90 -14.88
N TYR A 110 1.42 -5.28 -15.74
CA TYR A 110 2.83 -5.30 -15.42
C TYR A 110 3.51 -4.02 -15.86
N VAL A 111 4.23 -3.41 -14.97
CA VAL A 111 4.92 -2.15 -15.23
C VAL A 111 6.40 -2.19 -14.85
N GLY A 112 6.82 -3.18 -14.09
CA GLY A 112 8.20 -3.33 -13.62
C GLY A 112 9.06 -4.23 -14.50
N PRO A 113 10.39 -4.20 -14.29
CA PRO A 113 11.35 -4.97 -15.10
C PRO A 113 11.42 -6.44 -14.75
N GLU A 114 10.89 -6.85 -13.60
CA GLU A 114 10.92 -8.25 -13.18
C GLU A 114 9.67 -9.01 -13.64
N PRO A 115 9.77 -10.33 -13.84
CA PRO A 115 8.60 -11.14 -14.13
C PRO A 115 7.57 -11.05 -13.02
N VAL A 116 6.29 -10.99 -13.39
CA VAL A 116 5.22 -10.92 -12.40
C VAL A 116 5.17 -12.20 -11.60
N PRO A 117 5.05 -12.10 -10.27
CA PRO A 117 4.95 -13.27 -9.44
C PRO A 117 3.63 -14.01 -9.67
N LYS A 118 3.69 -15.31 -9.63
CA LYS A 118 2.50 -16.15 -9.67
C LYS A 118 1.93 -16.25 -8.26
N VAL A 119 0.73 -15.71 -8.07
CA VAL A 119 0.01 -15.79 -6.80
C VAL A 119 -1.27 -16.59 -7.03
N GLU A 120 -1.41 -17.69 -6.35
CA GLU A 120 -2.56 -18.59 -6.50
C GLU A 120 -2.95 -19.21 -5.17
N LYS A 121 -4.22 -19.59 -5.04
CA LYS A 121 -4.69 -20.34 -3.88
C LYS A 121 -4.15 -21.77 -3.94
N VAL A 122 -3.62 -22.24 -2.83
CA VAL A 122 -3.08 -23.61 -2.72
C VAL A 122 -3.88 -24.49 -1.75
N GLY A 123 -5.09 -24.09 -1.42
CA GLY A 123 -6.00 -24.85 -0.60
C GLY A 123 -6.28 -24.21 0.75
N GLU A 124 -7.22 -24.85 1.48
CA GLU A 124 -7.60 -24.42 2.82
C GLU A 124 -6.78 -25.20 3.85
N GLY A 125 -5.91 -24.48 4.52
CA GLY A 125 -5.10 -25.13 5.54
C GLY A 125 -4.85 -24.25 6.72
#